data_48c6e269579a0c04fbf5d355e467d6ff
#
_entry.id   48c6e269579a0c04fbf5d355e467d6ff
#
_cell.length_a   1.000
_cell.length_b   1.000
_cell.length_c   1.000
_cell.angle_alpha   90.00
_cell.angle_beta   90.00
_cell.angle_gamma   90.00
#
_symmetry.space_group_name_H-M   'P 1'
#
loop_
_entity.id
_entity.type
_entity.pdbx_description
1 polymer ?
#
loop_
_entity_poly.entity_id
_entity_poly.type
_entity_poly.pdbx_seq_one_letter_code
_entity_poly.pdbx_strand_id
1 'polypeptide(L)'
;MNTVHAHARRIFLLNLASATAAITLPGTSLAQSASPAERRFEPQPGPWRTFEVTTRVDVPKPQGAARVWLPVPSVNTDWQQSLESGYVTNGKARMTNDEHNGARILYVELPEGETKPYVELTSRVKTRSRAIDWDQKPQAPEDATTLAYWTRPTQLLPTDGIVRKTALEATKGARTDVEKARKLYEWIVA
;
A
#
# COMPACT_ATOMS: atom_id res chain seq x y z
N MET A 1 4.89 -38.53 -10.99
CA MET A 1 3.62 -38.94 -11.66
C MET A 1 2.69 -37.76 -11.65
N ASN A 2 2.39 -37.29 -12.86
CA ASN A 2 1.59 -36.10 -13.18
C ASN A 2 0.13 -36.25 -12.77
N THR A 3 -0.50 -35.16 -12.38
CA THR A 3 -1.86 -34.88 -12.83
C THR A 3 -2.12 -33.36 -12.81
N VAL A 4 -2.24 -32.87 -14.04
CA VAL A 4 -2.73 -31.56 -14.46
C VAL A 4 -4.26 -31.58 -14.37
N HIS A 5 -4.89 -30.60 -13.76
CA HIS A 5 -6.34 -30.42 -13.86
C HIS A 5 -6.69 -29.29 -14.81
N ALA A 6 -7.48 -29.73 -15.79
CA ALA A 6 -7.91 -29.04 -16.96
C ALA A 6 -9.05 -28.03 -16.72
N HIS A 7 -9.05 -27.02 -17.60
CA HIS A 7 -10.07 -25.99 -17.74
C HIS A 7 -11.45 -26.53 -18.14
N ALA A 8 -12.50 -26.07 -17.47
CA ALA A 8 -13.87 -26.24 -17.91
C ALA A 8 -14.29 -25.04 -18.79
N ARG A 9 -14.35 -25.25 -20.10
CA ARG A 9 -15.00 -24.37 -21.06
C ARG A 9 -16.51 -24.62 -21.02
N ARG A 10 -17.29 -23.61 -20.76
CA ARG A 10 -18.75 -23.63 -20.94
C ARG A 10 -19.09 -23.20 -22.36
N ILE A 11 -19.64 -24.15 -23.12
CA ILE A 11 -20.20 -23.97 -24.45
C ILE A 11 -21.65 -23.49 -24.26
N PHE A 12 -21.99 -22.35 -24.85
CA PHE A 12 -23.37 -21.88 -24.96
C PHE A 12 -23.95 -22.35 -26.29
N LEU A 13 -25.01 -23.15 -26.23
CA LEU A 13 -25.77 -23.63 -27.38
C LEU A 13 -26.70 -22.52 -27.88
N LEU A 14 -26.62 -22.24 -29.18
CA LEU A 14 -27.57 -21.43 -29.94
C LEU A 14 -28.88 -22.20 -30.15
N ASN A 15 -29.98 -21.61 -29.80
CA ASN A 15 -31.30 -21.98 -30.31
C ASN A 15 -31.74 -20.95 -31.35
N LEU A 16 -31.84 -21.45 -32.63
CA LEU A 16 -32.51 -20.77 -33.73
C LEU A 16 -34.02 -20.96 -33.60
N ALA A 17 -34.74 -19.88 -33.57
CA ALA A 17 -36.16 -19.89 -33.91
C ALA A 17 -36.46 -18.74 -34.86
N SER A 18 -36.92 -19.11 -36.06
CA SER A 18 -37.33 -18.22 -37.12
C SER A 18 -38.74 -17.74 -36.91
N ALA A 19 -39.03 -16.44 -37.12
CA ALA A 19 -40.35 -15.98 -37.57
C ALA A 19 -40.33 -14.52 -38.06
N THR A 20 -40.69 -14.39 -39.31
CA THR A 20 -41.53 -13.38 -39.99
C THR A 20 -41.19 -11.88 -39.94
N ALA A 21 -41.04 -11.40 -41.15
CA ALA A 21 -40.87 -10.04 -41.59
C ALA A 21 -42.02 -9.10 -41.19
N ALA A 22 -41.65 -7.95 -40.69
CA ALA A 22 -42.45 -6.75 -40.74
C ALA A 22 -41.56 -5.62 -41.26
N ILE A 23 -41.87 -5.13 -42.45
CA ILE A 23 -41.24 -3.96 -43.08
C ILE A 23 -41.78 -2.73 -42.38
N THR A 24 -40.94 -2.04 -41.66
CA THR A 24 -41.17 -0.68 -41.19
C THR A 24 -40.03 0.23 -41.62
N LEU A 25 -40.44 1.37 -42.24
CA LEU A 25 -39.62 2.43 -42.80
C LEU A 25 -38.50 2.90 -41.88
N PRO A 26 -37.36 3.37 -42.44
CA PRO A 26 -36.24 3.86 -41.63
C PRO A 26 -36.59 5.24 -41.03
N GLY A 27 -36.99 5.24 -39.78
CA GLY A 27 -36.87 6.44 -38.99
C GLY A 27 -35.37 6.69 -38.78
N THR A 28 -34.84 7.76 -39.35
CA THR A 28 -33.49 8.29 -39.03
C THR A 28 -33.46 8.70 -37.59
N SER A 29 -33.20 7.75 -36.70
CA SER A 29 -32.73 8.07 -35.36
C SER A 29 -31.37 8.72 -35.48
N LEU A 30 -31.33 10.04 -35.37
CA LEU A 30 -30.12 10.76 -35.04
C LEU A 30 -29.64 10.17 -33.69
N ALA A 31 -28.72 9.22 -33.76
CA ALA A 31 -27.98 8.80 -32.62
C ALA A 31 -27.23 10.05 -32.11
N GLN A 32 -27.85 10.70 -31.14
CA GLN A 32 -27.21 11.74 -30.37
C GLN A 32 -25.98 11.10 -29.72
N SER A 33 -24.82 11.31 -30.32
CA SER A 33 -23.54 10.95 -29.71
C SER A 33 -23.50 11.68 -28.38
N ALA A 34 -23.89 11.01 -27.31
CA ALA A 34 -23.66 11.50 -25.97
C ALA A 34 -22.15 11.70 -25.87
N SER A 35 -21.68 12.93 -25.81
CA SER A 35 -20.31 13.25 -25.45
C SER A 35 -19.98 12.43 -24.23
N PRO A 36 -18.82 11.73 -24.20
CA PRO A 36 -18.43 11.01 -23.02
C PRO A 36 -18.49 12.00 -21.86
N ALA A 37 -19.38 11.77 -20.90
CA ALA A 37 -19.47 12.63 -19.72
C ALA A 37 -18.06 12.69 -19.15
N GLU A 38 -17.49 13.87 -19.11
CA GLU A 38 -16.17 14.12 -18.56
C GLU A 38 -16.17 13.52 -17.16
N ARG A 39 -15.35 12.48 -16.95
CA ARG A 39 -15.30 11.75 -15.68
C ARG A 39 -14.68 12.68 -14.64
N ARG A 40 -15.54 13.33 -13.87
CA ARG A 40 -15.11 14.16 -12.77
C ARG A 40 -14.53 13.28 -11.66
N PHE A 41 -13.38 13.69 -11.14
CA PHE A 41 -12.78 13.03 -9.99
C PHE A 41 -13.59 13.38 -8.74
N GLU A 42 -14.44 12.48 -8.29
CA GLU A 42 -15.27 12.61 -7.07
C GLU A 42 -15.20 11.32 -6.24
N PRO A 43 -14.02 10.94 -5.74
CA PRO A 43 -13.91 9.73 -4.96
C PRO A 43 -14.58 9.92 -3.60
N GLN A 44 -15.55 9.07 -3.31
CA GLN A 44 -16.13 8.97 -1.98
C GLN A 44 -15.35 7.97 -1.13
N PRO A 45 -15.18 8.23 0.18
CA PRO A 45 -14.60 7.24 1.06
C PRO A 45 -15.43 5.96 1.02
N GLY A 46 -14.79 4.83 0.71
CA GLY A 46 -15.45 3.53 0.76
C GLY A 46 -15.78 3.11 2.21
N PRO A 47 -16.48 1.98 2.38
CA PRO A 47 -16.75 1.43 3.69
C PRO A 47 -15.43 1.00 4.37
N TRP A 48 -15.42 1.01 5.69
CA TRP A 48 -14.33 0.46 6.47
C TRP A 48 -14.20 -1.05 6.25
N ARG A 49 -12.99 -1.50 5.99
CA ARG A 49 -12.64 -2.92 5.89
C ARG A 49 -11.66 -3.25 7.00
N THR A 50 -11.86 -4.38 7.67
CA THR A 50 -10.94 -4.89 8.70
C THR A 50 -10.05 -5.95 8.08
N PHE A 51 -8.76 -5.85 8.35
CA PHE A 51 -7.75 -6.81 7.94
C PHE A 51 -7.06 -7.37 9.17
N GLU A 52 -6.76 -8.65 9.12
CA GLU A 52 -5.85 -9.30 10.04
C GLU A 52 -4.58 -9.62 9.28
N VAL A 53 -3.45 -9.18 9.83
CA VAL A 53 -2.13 -9.36 9.23
C VAL A 53 -1.29 -10.15 10.21
N THR A 54 -0.86 -11.32 9.81
CA THR A 54 0.06 -12.16 10.57
C THR A 54 1.44 -12.10 9.94
N THR A 55 2.41 -11.68 10.74
CA THR A 55 3.84 -11.66 10.38
C THR A 55 4.56 -12.71 11.19
N ARG A 56 5.12 -13.72 10.52
CA ARG A 56 5.91 -14.78 11.15
C ARG A 56 7.37 -14.67 10.74
N VAL A 57 8.25 -14.74 11.73
CA VAL A 57 9.69 -14.80 11.56
C VAL A 57 10.19 -16.08 12.19
N ASP A 58 10.75 -16.96 11.39
CA ASP A 58 11.49 -18.13 11.82
C ASP A 58 12.99 -17.87 11.61
N VAL A 59 13.82 -18.20 12.59
CA VAL A 59 15.28 -18.06 12.48
C VAL A 59 15.89 -19.43 12.24
N PRO A 60 16.16 -19.81 10.98
CA PRO A 60 16.73 -21.11 10.67
C PRO A 60 18.19 -21.15 11.06
N LYS A 61 18.65 -22.23 11.69
CA LYS A 61 20.05 -22.47 12.09
C LYS A 61 20.66 -21.31 12.90
N PRO A 62 20.09 -20.97 14.07
CA PRO A 62 20.58 -19.87 14.89
C PRO A 62 22.03 -20.15 15.33
N GLN A 63 22.87 -19.14 15.22
CA GLN A 63 24.26 -19.16 15.72
C GLN A 63 24.35 -18.32 16.99
N GLY A 64 23.75 -18.81 18.09
CA GLY A 64 23.64 -18.06 19.34
C GLY A 64 22.29 -17.35 19.52
N ALA A 65 22.23 -16.45 20.49
CA ALA A 65 21.04 -15.66 20.79
C ALA A 65 20.70 -14.68 19.65
N ALA A 66 19.42 -14.55 19.30
CA ALA A 66 18.96 -13.62 18.28
C ALA A 66 17.99 -12.59 18.85
N ARG A 67 17.90 -11.42 18.20
CA ARG A 67 16.95 -10.35 18.55
C ARG A 67 16.15 -9.97 17.33
N VAL A 68 14.86 -9.79 17.53
CA VAL A 68 13.92 -9.41 16.46
C VAL A 68 13.12 -8.19 16.89
N TRP A 69 12.96 -7.23 15.98
CA TRP A 69 12.12 -6.05 16.13
C TRP A 69 11.05 -6.08 15.05
N LEU A 70 9.79 -6.19 15.41
CA LEU A 70 8.67 -6.17 14.48
C LEU A 70 7.87 -4.88 14.68
N PRO A 71 7.64 -4.10 13.62
CA PRO A 71 6.79 -2.92 13.71
C PRO A 71 5.34 -3.34 13.98
N VAL A 72 4.69 -2.63 14.88
CA VAL A 72 3.30 -2.85 15.27
C VAL A 72 2.47 -1.66 14.82
N PRO A 73 1.35 -1.86 14.10
CA PRO A 73 0.49 -0.77 13.69
C PRO A 73 0.05 0.09 14.88
N SER A 74 0.24 1.41 14.77
CA SER A 74 -0.13 2.37 15.85
C SER A 74 -0.78 3.66 15.31
N VAL A 75 -0.97 3.75 13.98
CA VAL A 75 -1.53 4.93 13.34
C VAL A 75 -3.05 4.91 13.40
N ASN A 76 -3.65 6.05 13.81
CA ASN A 76 -5.09 6.27 13.82
C ASN A 76 -5.39 7.57 13.09
N THR A 77 -6.07 7.45 11.95
CA THR A 77 -6.45 8.55 11.06
C THR A 77 -7.86 8.31 10.52
N ASP A 78 -8.35 9.22 9.70
CA ASP A 78 -9.65 9.11 9.05
C ASP A 78 -9.78 7.94 8.07
N TRP A 79 -8.65 7.35 7.64
CA TRP A 79 -8.63 6.23 6.68
C TRP A 79 -7.95 4.96 7.18
N GLN A 80 -7.31 5.01 8.35
CA GLN A 80 -6.68 3.86 8.99
C GLN A 80 -6.87 3.92 10.50
N GLN A 81 -7.20 2.78 11.11
CA GLN A 81 -7.28 2.61 12.55
C GLN A 81 -6.56 1.34 12.94
N SER A 82 -5.66 1.45 13.91
CA SER A 82 -5.03 0.30 14.55
C SER A 82 -5.95 -0.23 15.64
N LEU A 83 -6.22 -1.52 15.59
CA LEU A 83 -7.04 -2.21 16.59
C LEU A 83 -6.13 -2.92 17.60
N GLU A 84 -6.33 -4.21 17.80
CA GLU A 84 -5.51 -5.03 18.66
C GLU A 84 -4.32 -5.65 17.93
N SER A 85 -3.25 -5.93 18.68
CA SER A 85 -2.13 -6.74 18.23
C SER A 85 -1.70 -7.71 19.34
N GLY A 86 -1.50 -8.95 18.95
CA GLY A 86 -1.04 -10.03 19.82
C GLY A 86 0.16 -10.77 19.21
N TYR A 87 0.88 -11.51 20.04
CA TYR A 87 2.03 -12.29 19.53
C TYR A 87 2.14 -13.64 20.23
N VAL A 88 2.81 -14.56 19.52
CA VAL A 88 3.25 -15.86 20.03
C VAL A 88 4.74 -16.03 19.70
N THR A 89 5.51 -16.51 20.65
CA THR A 89 6.96 -16.75 20.47
C THR A 89 7.47 -17.76 21.50
N ASN A 90 8.54 -18.46 21.21
CA ASN A 90 9.32 -19.24 22.18
C ASN A 90 10.48 -18.45 22.78
N GLY A 91 10.55 -17.15 22.51
CA GLY A 91 11.50 -16.21 23.15
C GLY A 91 10.87 -15.35 24.24
N LYS A 92 11.65 -14.40 24.77
CA LYS A 92 11.17 -13.36 25.67
C LYS A 92 10.76 -12.14 24.85
N ALA A 93 9.52 -11.71 24.97
CA ALA A 93 9.00 -10.63 24.15
C ALA A 93 8.33 -9.52 24.98
N ARG A 94 8.35 -8.29 24.44
CA ARG A 94 7.65 -7.15 25.00
C ARG A 94 7.23 -6.17 23.92
N MET A 95 6.05 -5.58 24.10
CA MET A 95 5.66 -4.40 23.34
C MET A 95 6.36 -3.17 23.92
N THR A 96 6.92 -2.34 23.06
CA THR A 96 7.59 -1.09 23.43
C THR A 96 7.31 -0.01 22.38
N ASN A 97 7.59 1.24 22.72
CA ASN A 97 7.56 2.35 21.80
C ASN A 97 8.99 2.86 21.60
N ASP A 98 9.31 3.24 20.38
CA ASP A 98 10.51 4.00 20.07
C ASP A 98 10.39 5.41 20.68
N GLU A 99 11.35 5.81 21.49
CA GLU A 99 11.34 7.09 22.19
C GLU A 99 11.46 8.29 21.25
N HIS A 100 12.06 8.12 20.07
CA HIS A 100 12.32 9.21 19.13
C HIS A 100 11.16 9.50 18.17
N ASN A 101 10.49 8.46 17.70
CA ASN A 101 9.46 8.57 16.67
C ASN A 101 8.09 8.04 17.12
N GLY A 102 8.01 7.51 18.35
CA GLY A 102 6.76 6.95 18.89
C GLY A 102 6.28 5.69 18.18
N ALA A 103 7.13 5.07 17.36
CA ALA A 103 6.77 3.84 16.66
C ALA A 103 6.59 2.69 17.65
N ARG A 104 5.47 1.98 17.56
CA ARG A 104 5.20 0.81 18.38
C ARG A 104 5.93 -0.40 17.82
N ILE A 105 6.64 -1.12 18.68
CA ILE A 105 7.53 -2.21 18.30
C ILE A 105 7.30 -3.42 19.20
N LEU A 106 7.24 -4.61 18.64
CA LEU A 106 7.41 -5.86 19.36
C LEU A 106 8.89 -6.22 19.35
N TYR A 107 9.53 -6.17 20.50
CA TYR A 107 10.91 -6.61 20.72
C TYR A 107 10.93 -8.04 21.24
N VAL A 108 11.73 -8.90 20.64
CA VAL A 108 11.84 -10.31 21.01
C VAL A 108 13.31 -10.71 21.15
N GLU A 109 13.63 -11.36 22.26
CA GLU A 109 14.90 -12.02 22.50
C GLU A 109 14.71 -13.54 22.37
N LEU A 110 15.34 -14.12 21.38
CA LEU A 110 15.33 -15.55 21.13
C LEU A 110 16.59 -16.16 21.77
N PRO A 111 16.46 -17.08 22.75
CA PRO A 111 17.60 -17.57 23.50
C PRO A 111 18.51 -18.43 22.67
N GLU A 112 19.77 -18.47 23.05
CA GLU A 112 20.71 -19.46 22.55
C GLU A 112 20.27 -20.88 22.96
N GLY A 113 20.47 -21.83 22.05
CA GLY A 113 20.06 -23.23 22.26
C GLY A 113 18.63 -23.56 21.85
N GLU A 114 17.79 -22.57 21.54
CA GLU A 114 16.49 -22.85 20.91
C GLU A 114 16.71 -23.34 19.47
N THR A 115 16.20 -24.51 19.16
CA THR A 115 16.44 -25.15 17.85
C THR A 115 15.57 -24.61 16.72
N LYS A 116 14.43 -24.06 17.07
CA LYS A 116 13.45 -23.49 16.14
C LYS A 116 12.89 -22.15 16.66
N PRO A 117 13.75 -21.16 16.83
CA PRO A 117 13.31 -19.87 17.35
C PRO A 117 12.37 -19.18 16.38
N TYR A 118 11.25 -18.67 16.88
CA TYR A 118 10.25 -17.98 16.08
C TYR A 118 9.53 -16.90 16.86
N VAL A 119 8.94 -16.01 16.12
CA VAL A 119 7.93 -15.06 16.60
C VAL A 119 6.85 -14.90 15.55
N GLU A 120 5.61 -14.85 15.99
CA GLU A 120 4.46 -14.55 15.16
C GLU A 120 3.70 -13.39 15.79
N LEU A 121 3.52 -12.32 15.03
CA LEU A 121 2.79 -11.12 15.39
C LEU A 121 1.51 -11.08 14.55
N THR A 122 0.34 -11.06 15.19
CA THR A 122 -0.94 -10.85 14.53
C THR A 122 -1.47 -9.47 14.90
N SER A 123 -1.79 -8.66 13.91
CA SER A 123 -2.32 -7.31 14.07
C SER A 123 -3.62 -7.16 13.30
N ARG A 124 -4.63 -6.52 13.91
CA ARG A 124 -5.88 -6.15 13.23
C ARG A 124 -5.90 -4.65 12.99
N VAL A 125 -6.24 -4.30 11.77
CA VAL A 125 -6.32 -2.91 11.32
C VAL A 125 -7.60 -2.69 10.51
N LYS A 126 -8.14 -1.48 10.60
CA LYS A 126 -9.23 -1.05 9.71
C LYS A 126 -8.68 -0.03 8.73
N THR A 127 -9.08 -0.15 7.48
CA THR A 127 -8.80 0.85 6.45
C THR A 127 -10.03 1.14 5.61
N ARG A 128 -10.09 2.32 5.04
CA ARG A 128 -11.06 2.66 4.00
C ARG A 128 -10.36 3.33 2.82
N SER A 129 -10.98 3.29 1.66
CA SER A 129 -10.42 3.90 0.46
C SER A 129 -10.20 5.40 0.67
N ARG A 130 -9.05 5.87 0.21
CA ARG A 130 -8.69 7.28 0.14
C ARG A 130 -8.23 7.58 -1.28
N ALA A 131 -8.67 8.71 -1.80
CA ALA A 131 -8.13 9.24 -3.05
C ALA A 131 -7.88 10.73 -2.89
N ILE A 132 -6.95 11.26 -3.67
CA ILE A 132 -6.57 12.67 -3.68
C ILE A 132 -6.72 13.14 -5.13
N ASP A 133 -7.38 14.26 -5.29
CA ASP A 133 -7.40 14.98 -6.55
C ASP A 133 -6.11 15.80 -6.67
N TRP A 134 -5.24 15.40 -7.59
CA TRP A 134 -3.95 16.05 -7.82
C TRP A 134 -4.08 17.40 -8.53
N ASP A 135 -5.25 17.69 -9.10
CA ASP A 135 -5.54 18.95 -9.76
C ASP A 135 -6.06 20.01 -8.79
N GLN A 136 -6.38 19.62 -7.54
CA GLN A 136 -6.74 20.58 -6.50
C GLN A 136 -5.55 21.47 -6.16
N LYS A 137 -5.84 22.77 -5.97
CA LYS A 137 -4.84 23.70 -5.48
C LYS A 137 -4.27 23.24 -4.14
N PRO A 138 -2.97 23.42 -3.89
CA PRO A 138 -2.37 23.10 -2.61
C PRO A 138 -3.17 23.73 -1.47
N GLN A 139 -3.47 22.93 -0.45
CA GLN A 139 -3.97 23.43 0.82
C GLN A 139 -2.89 24.28 1.50
N ALA A 140 -3.21 24.86 2.65
CA ALA A 140 -2.24 25.61 3.43
C ALA A 140 -0.91 24.84 3.53
N PRO A 141 0.24 25.55 3.44
CA PRO A 141 1.54 24.90 3.58
C PRO A 141 1.63 24.22 4.94
N GLU A 142 2.31 23.06 4.96
CA GLU A 142 2.59 22.33 6.19
C GLU A 142 3.42 23.22 7.14
N ASP A 143 3.24 23.02 8.46
CA ASP A 143 4.03 23.73 9.46
C ASP A 143 5.53 23.49 9.27
N ALA A 144 6.32 24.56 9.34
CA ALA A 144 7.75 24.51 9.10
C ALA A 144 8.51 23.59 10.08
N THR A 145 8.06 23.49 11.32
CA THR A 145 8.66 22.62 12.34
C THR A 145 8.38 21.15 11.99
N THR A 146 7.15 20.85 11.59
CA THR A 146 6.74 19.52 11.12
C THR A 146 7.53 19.10 9.89
N LEU A 147 7.68 19.98 8.89
CA LEU A 147 8.49 19.71 7.71
C LEU A 147 9.96 19.47 8.08
N ALA A 148 10.56 20.32 8.90
CA ALA A 148 11.94 20.16 9.34
C ALA A 148 12.16 18.84 10.07
N TYR A 149 11.22 18.43 10.90
CA TYR A 149 11.30 17.16 11.62
C TYR A 149 11.27 15.97 10.66
N TRP A 150 10.32 15.91 9.71
CA TRP A 150 10.14 14.77 8.83
C TRP A 150 11.11 14.72 7.65
N THR A 151 11.75 15.85 7.30
CA THR A 151 12.74 15.92 6.22
C THR A 151 14.19 15.86 6.72
N ARG A 152 14.42 15.77 8.02
CA ARG A 152 15.77 15.66 8.59
C ARG A 152 16.46 14.36 8.14
N PRO A 153 17.77 14.40 7.92
CA PRO A 153 18.52 13.17 7.66
C PRO A 153 18.52 12.25 8.88
N THR A 154 18.62 10.95 8.63
CA THR A 154 18.88 9.95 9.65
C THR A 154 20.19 9.23 9.31
N GLN A 155 20.72 8.41 10.24
CA GLN A 155 21.92 7.64 10.01
C GLN A 155 21.82 6.73 8.78
N LEU A 156 20.63 6.14 8.53
CA LEU A 156 20.39 5.22 7.43
C LEU A 156 19.78 5.89 6.18
N LEU A 157 19.32 7.14 6.32
CA LEU A 157 18.71 7.92 5.24
C LEU A 157 19.42 9.29 5.16
N PRO A 158 20.69 9.33 4.69
CA PRO A 158 21.39 10.59 4.52
C PRO A 158 20.74 11.42 3.40
N THR A 159 20.77 12.74 3.54
CA THR A 159 20.23 13.69 2.55
C THR A 159 21.35 14.47 1.85
N ASP A 160 22.60 14.07 2.01
CA ASP A 160 23.80 14.67 1.43
C ASP A 160 24.55 13.69 0.49
N GLY A 161 25.76 14.02 0.12
CA GLY A 161 26.66 13.18 -0.68
C GLY A 161 26.02 12.70 -1.99
N ILE A 162 26.12 11.39 -2.22
CA ILE A 162 25.60 10.76 -3.45
C ILE A 162 24.09 10.89 -3.57
N VAL A 163 23.35 10.82 -2.47
CA VAL A 163 21.88 10.93 -2.46
C VAL A 163 21.46 12.30 -3.00
N ARG A 164 22.07 13.37 -2.48
CA ARG A 164 21.79 14.73 -2.95
C ARG A 164 22.19 14.93 -4.41
N LYS A 165 23.38 14.44 -4.81
CA LYS A 165 23.83 14.56 -6.19
C LYS A 165 22.84 13.90 -7.15
N THR A 166 22.47 12.65 -6.89
CA THR A 166 21.52 11.91 -7.74
C THR A 166 20.15 12.57 -7.77
N ALA A 167 19.64 13.03 -6.63
CA ALA A 167 18.35 13.72 -6.58
C ALA A 167 18.35 15.00 -7.42
N LEU A 168 19.43 15.81 -7.37
CA LEU A 168 19.57 17.01 -8.19
C LEU A 168 19.68 16.71 -9.68
N GLU A 169 20.37 15.64 -10.05
CA GLU A 169 20.46 15.19 -11.44
C GLU A 169 19.12 14.70 -11.97
N ALA A 170 18.45 13.83 -11.22
CA ALA A 170 17.14 13.28 -11.59
C ALA A 170 16.06 14.35 -11.70
N THR A 171 16.10 15.38 -10.86
CA THR A 171 15.10 16.47 -10.85
C THR A 171 15.48 17.69 -11.70
N LYS A 172 16.55 17.61 -12.48
CA LYS A 172 17.00 18.73 -13.32
C LYS A 172 15.88 19.28 -14.21
N GLY A 173 15.65 20.60 -14.12
CA GLY A 173 14.61 21.31 -14.89
C GLY A 173 13.20 21.23 -14.28
N ALA A 174 12.97 20.51 -13.18
CA ALA A 174 11.71 20.58 -12.43
C ALA A 174 11.58 21.94 -11.71
N ARG A 175 10.40 22.55 -11.79
CA ARG A 175 10.09 23.86 -11.18
C ARG A 175 9.26 23.76 -9.91
N THR A 176 8.45 22.70 -9.80
CA THR A 176 7.56 22.48 -8.67
C THR A 176 7.95 21.20 -7.93
N ASP A 177 7.52 21.07 -6.68
CA ASP A 177 7.80 19.86 -5.88
C ASP A 177 7.09 18.63 -6.44
N VAL A 178 5.90 18.79 -7.04
CA VAL A 178 5.19 17.72 -7.74
C VAL A 178 5.99 17.24 -8.96
N GLU A 179 6.55 18.16 -9.76
CA GLU A 179 7.43 17.81 -10.88
C GLU A 179 8.69 17.08 -10.43
N LYS A 180 9.30 17.53 -9.33
CA LYS A 180 10.46 16.85 -8.72
C LYS A 180 10.09 15.42 -8.27
N ALA A 181 8.97 15.28 -7.56
CA ALA A 181 8.49 13.98 -7.11
C ALA A 181 8.23 13.03 -8.30
N ARG A 182 7.59 13.51 -9.37
CA ARG A 182 7.35 12.75 -10.59
C ARG A 182 8.67 12.30 -11.24
N LYS A 183 9.63 13.20 -11.39
CA LYS A 183 10.94 12.86 -11.99
C LYS A 183 11.73 11.86 -11.16
N LEU A 184 11.67 11.97 -9.83
CA LEU A 184 12.28 10.98 -8.94
C LEU A 184 11.61 9.60 -9.09
N TYR A 185 10.28 9.57 -9.15
CA TYR A 185 9.55 8.33 -9.40
C TYR A 185 9.95 7.70 -10.74
N GLU A 186 9.93 8.47 -11.83
CA GLU A 186 10.32 8.02 -13.17
C GLU A 186 11.76 7.48 -13.19
N TRP A 187 12.68 8.16 -12.49
CA TRP A 187 14.07 7.73 -12.36
C TRP A 187 14.22 6.40 -11.58
N ILE A 188 13.38 6.17 -10.55
CA ILE A 188 13.43 4.93 -9.75
C ILE A 188 12.90 3.72 -10.52
N VAL A 189 11.89 3.93 -11.39
CA VAL A 189 11.20 2.84 -12.11
C VAL A 189 11.77 2.58 -13.51
N ALA A 190 12.69 3.41 -14.01
CA ALA A 190 13.36 3.24 -15.29
C ALA A 190 14.40 2.11 -15.24
#